data_4a190f6c8d072251358609a5ed0e9736
#
_entry.id   4a190f6c8d072251358609a5ed0e9736
#
_cell.length_a   1.000
_cell.length_b   1.000
_cell.length_c   1.000
_cell.angle_alpha   90.00
_cell.angle_beta   90.00
_cell.angle_gamma   90.00
#
_symmetry.space_group_name_H-M   'P 1'
#
loop_
_entity.id
_entity.type
_entity.pdbx_description
1 polymer ?
#
loop_
_entity_poly.entity_id
_entity_poly.type
_entity_poly.pdbx_seq_one_letter_code
_entity_poly.pdbx_strand_id
1 'polypeptide(L)'
;MAELKKVATDKAPAAIGPYSQAIIYNGTVFTSGQIPINPASGNVEATDIAGQAEQVMKNLGEVLKTAGSDFTKAVKTTCFLADMADFAAFNAVYAKYFTTNPARSCVAVKTLPKNVLVEVEVIASL
;
A
#
# COMPACT_ATOMS: atom_id res chain seq x y z
N MET A 1 26.63 10.56 -5.73
CA MET A 1 25.47 10.93 -4.88
C MET A 1 24.23 10.23 -5.42
N ALA A 2 23.46 9.62 -4.51
CA ALA A 2 22.25 8.92 -4.94
C ALA A 2 21.15 9.91 -5.34
N GLU A 3 20.40 9.57 -6.36
CA GLU A 3 19.26 10.36 -6.82
C GLU A 3 17.97 9.83 -6.23
N LEU A 4 17.03 10.73 -5.97
CA LEU A 4 15.66 10.39 -5.67
C LEU A 4 14.89 10.26 -6.99
N LYS A 5 14.31 9.09 -7.24
CA LYS A 5 13.48 8.88 -8.42
C LYS A 5 12.03 8.77 -8.02
N LYS A 6 11.19 9.62 -8.60
CA LYS A 6 9.75 9.55 -8.38
C LYS A 6 9.16 8.42 -9.21
N VAL A 7 8.21 7.71 -8.62
CA VAL A 7 7.45 6.64 -9.29
C VAL A 7 6.01 7.13 -9.47
N ALA A 8 5.47 6.96 -10.66
CA ALA A 8 4.09 7.29 -10.96
C ALA A 8 3.51 6.26 -11.92
N THR A 9 2.29 5.84 -11.66
CA THR A 9 1.53 4.92 -12.52
C THR A 9 0.06 5.29 -12.48
N ASP A 10 -0.63 5.13 -13.60
CA ASP A 10 -2.08 5.33 -13.68
C ASP A 10 -2.86 4.06 -13.27
N LYS A 11 -2.15 2.98 -12.95
CA LYS A 11 -2.75 1.72 -12.49
C LYS A 11 -2.92 1.67 -10.97
N ALA A 12 -2.59 2.74 -10.28
CA ALA A 12 -2.87 2.96 -8.88
C ALA A 12 -3.42 4.38 -8.72
N PRO A 13 -4.08 4.69 -7.59
CA PRO A 13 -4.64 6.02 -7.39
C PRO A 13 -3.57 7.11 -7.55
N ALA A 14 -3.89 8.14 -8.32
CA ALA A 14 -2.97 9.25 -8.57
C ALA A 14 -2.66 10.00 -7.27
N ALA A 15 -1.44 10.52 -7.18
CA ALA A 15 -1.07 11.42 -6.11
C ALA A 15 -1.76 12.77 -6.33
N ILE A 16 -2.71 13.10 -5.47
CA ILE A 16 -3.54 14.31 -5.60
C ILE A 16 -3.09 15.43 -4.63
N GLY A 17 -1.90 15.33 -4.11
CA GLY A 17 -1.34 16.31 -3.19
C GLY A 17 0.15 16.47 -3.41
N PRO A 18 0.84 17.15 -2.49
CA PRO A 18 2.28 17.38 -2.62
C PRO A 18 3.10 16.15 -2.21
N TYR A 19 2.90 15.01 -2.93
CA TYR A 19 3.63 13.78 -2.67
C TYR A 19 3.73 12.95 -3.96
N SER A 20 4.60 11.93 -3.94
CA SER A 20 4.73 10.95 -5.02
C SER A 20 4.13 9.62 -4.57
N GLN A 21 3.69 8.78 -5.52
CA GLN A 21 3.20 7.44 -5.19
C GLN A 21 4.30 6.58 -4.57
N ALA A 22 5.53 6.75 -5.01
CA ALA A 22 6.70 6.12 -4.40
C ALA A 22 7.97 6.88 -4.79
N ILE A 23 9.03 6.63 -4.03
CA ILE A 23 10.37 7.14 -4.29
C ILE A 23 11.33 5.96 -4.31
N ILE A 24 12.24 5.95 -5.29
CA ILE A 24 13.36 5.01 -5.34
C ILE A 24 14.60 5.75 -4.86
N TYR A 25 15.30 5.15 -3.92
CA TYR A 25 16.56 5.69 -3.40
C TYR A 25 17.48 4.55 -2.98
N ASN A 26 18.70 4.53 -3.52
CA ASN A 26 19.73 3.53 -3.16
C ASN A 26 19.24 2.08 -3.29
N GLY A 27 18.60 1.73 -4.40
CA GLY A 27 18.14 0.37 -4.64
C GLY A 27 16.95 -0.05 -3.78
N THR A 28 16.28 0.91 -3.17
CA THR A 28 15.13 0.69 -2.28
C THR A 28 13.97 1.55 -2.76
N VAL A 29 12.77 1.00 -2.74
CA VAL A 29 11.55 1.75 -3.02
C VAL A 29 10.76 1.97 -1.74
N PHE A 30 10.32 3.21 -1.56
CA PHE A 30 9.50 3.66 -0.44
C PHE A 30 8.16 4.11 -1.01
N THR A 31 7.09 3.39 -0.72
CA THR A 31 5.77 3.78 -1.22
C THR A 31 5.09 4.73 -0.25
N SER A 32 4.26 5.61 -0.80
CA SER A 32 3.24 6.29 -0.01
C SER A 32 2.18 5.28 0.42
N GLY A 33 1.43 5.59 1.46
CA GLY A 33 0.31 4.77 1.89
C GLY A 33 -0.73 4.66 0.78
N GLN A 34 -1.18 3.44 0.52
CA GLN A 34 -2.25 3.17 -0.44
C GLN A 34 -3.55 2.92 0.29
N ILE A 35 -4.60 3.62 -0.13
CA ILE A 35 -5.96 3.42 0.35
C ILE A 35 -6.78 2.71 -0.73
N PRO A 36 -7.95 2.13 -0.42
CA PRO A 36 -8.67 1.24 -1.34
C PRO A 36 -9.48 1.98 -2.41
N ILE A 37 -8.86 2.94 -3.08
CA ILE A 37 -9.46 3.61 -4.23
C ILE A 37 -9.22 2.75 -5.47
N ASN A 38 -10.29 2.46 -6.22
CA ASN A 38 -10.14 1.85 -7.53
C ASN A 38 -9.66 2.92 -8.52
N PRO A 39 -8.47 2.77 -9.12
CA PRO A 39 -7.92 3.82 -9.98
C PRO A 39 -8.76 4.07 -11.25
N ALA A 40 -9.53 3.08 -11.70
CA ALA A 40 -10.38 3.21 -12.88
C ALA A 40 -11.59 4.12 -12.62
N SER A 41 -12.18 4.06 -11.42
CA SER A 41 -13.35 4.86 -11.05
C SER A 41 -13.01 6.09 -10.22
N GLY A 42 -11.87 6.07 -9.54
CA GLY A 42 -11.50 7.12 -8.57
C GLY A 42 -12.25 6.99 -7.24
N ASN A 43 -12.97 5.90 -7.02
CA ASN A 43 -13.83 5.73 -5.85
C ASN A 43 -13.42 4.55 -4.99
N VAL A 44 -13.78 4.60 -3.70
CA VAL A 44 -13.71 3.45 -2.80
C VAL A 44 -14.97 2.62 -3.05
N GLU A 45 -14.82 1.48 -3.69
CA GLU A 45 -15.97 0.64 -4.11
C GLU A 45 -16.28 -0.43 -3.07
N ALA A 46 -15.27 -1.04 -2.48
CA ALA A 46 -15.48 -2.07 -1.45
C ALA A 46 -15.90 -1.44 -0.13
N THR A 47 -16.79 -2.12 0.59
CA THR A 47 -17.35 -1.61 1.85
C THR A 47 -16.90 -2.42 3.06
N ASP A 48 -16.31 -3.60 2.85
CA ASP A 48 -15.80 -4.46 3.93
C ASP A 48 -14.27 -4.46 3.95
N ILE A 49 -13.71 -4.94 5.06
CA ILE A 49 -12.25 -4.95 5.25
C ILE A 49 -11.55 -5.86 4.23
N ALA A 50 -12.11 -7.02 3.93
CA ALA A 50 -11.48 -7.94 2.98
C ALA A 50 -11.40 -7.34 1.57
N GLY A 51 -12.49 -6.74 1.09
CA GLY A 51 -12.52 -6.10 -0.22
C GLY A 51 -11.63 -4.87 -0.30
N GLN A 52 -11.61 -4.06 0.76
CA GLN A 52 -10.73 -2.89 0.81
C GLN A 52 -9.26 -3.30 0.86
N ALA A 53 -8.91 -4.31 1.64
CA ALA A 53 -7.55 -4.82 1.70
C ALA A 53 -7.09 -5.36 0.33
N GLU A 54 -7.95 -6.09 -0.39
CA GLU A 54 -7.64 -6.56 -1.74
C GLU A 54 -7.33 -5.39 -2.69
N GLN A 55 -8.12 -4.34 -2.66
CA GLN A 55 -7.88 -3.16 -3.51
C GLN A 55 -6.57 -2.47 -3.15
N VAL A 56 -6.26 -2.34 -1.86
CA VAL A 56 -4.98 -1.78 -1.41
C VAL A 56 -3.82 -2.62 -1.94
N MET A 57 -3.91 -3.94 -1.88
CA MET A 57 -2.86 -4.82 -2.39
C MET A 57 -2.68 -4.67 -3.90
N LYS A 58 -3.77 -4.58 -4.66
CA LYS A 58 -3.67 -4.33 -6.10
C LYS A 58 -2.97 -3.01 -6.39
N ASN A 59 -3.31 -1.97 -5.67
CA ASN A 59 -2.67 -0.65 -5.83
C ASN A 59 -1.18 -0.71 -5.52
N LEU A 60 -0.80 -1.33 -4.39
CA LEU A 60 0.60 -1.51 -4.01
C LEU A 60 1.36 -2.33 -5.05
N GLY A 61 0.76 -3.42 -5.54
CA GLY A 61 1.38 -4.27 -6.55
C GLY A 61 1.74 -3.50 -7.81
N GLU A 62 0.86 -2.61 -8.26
CA GLU A 62 1.11 -1.79 -9.45
C GLU A 62 2.20 -0.73 -9.21
N VAL A 63 2.22 -0.12 -8.04
CA VAL A 63 3.27 0.84 -7.68
C VAL A 63 4.63 0.12 -7.61
N LEU A 64 4.70 -1.02 -6.93
CA LEU A 64 5.92 -1.80 -6.82
C LEU A 64 6.43 -2.27 -8.19
N LYS A 65 5.53 -2.76 -9.03
CA LYS A 65 5.86 -3.22 -10.39
C LYS A 65 6.44 -2.08 -11.22
N THR A 66 5.83 -0.91 -11.17
CA THR A 66 6.32 0.27 -11.90
C THR A 66 7.70 0.69 -11.40
N ALA A 67 7.98 0.50 -10.12
CA ALA A 67 9.29 0.78 -9.54
C ALA A 67 10.35 -0.28 -9.88
N GLY A 68 9.94 -1.45 -10.39
CA GLY A 68 10.85 -2.57 -10.66
C GLY A 68 11.01 -3.54 -9.49
N SER A 69 10.03 -3.58 -8.60
CA SER A 69 10.01 -4.45 -7.44
C SER A 69 8.75 -5.34 -7.44
N ASP A 70 8.51 -6.05 -6.36
CA ASP A 70 7.32 -6.85 -6.14
C ASP A 70 7.15 -7.18 -4.65
N PHE A 71 6.06 -7.85 -4.30
CA PHE A 71 5.76 -8.19 -2.90
C PHE A 71 6.82 -9.08 -2.24
N THR A 72 7.50 -9.93 -3.01
CA THR A 72 8.52 -10.84 -2.45
C THR A 72 9.79 -10.12 -2.03
N LYS A 73 9.94 -8.87 -2.44
CA LYS A 73 11.09 -8.02 -2.11
C LYS A 73 10.79 -7.03 -0.99
N ALA A 74 9.62 -7.15 -0.38
CA ALA A 74 9.24 -6.28 0.72
C ALA A 74 10.17 -6.47 1.92
N VAL A 75 10.66 -5.37 2.45
CA VAL A 75 11.53 -5.31 3.63
C VAL A 75 10.69 -5.03 4.86
N LYS A 76 9.80 -4.05 4.76
CA LYS A 76 8.94 -3.65 5.86
C LYS A 76 7.63 -3.08 5.34
N THR A 77 6.56 -3.38 6.06
CA THR A 77 5.24 -2.77 5.83
C THR A 77 4.77 -2.06 7.08
N THR A 78 3.96 -1.02 6.88
CA THR A 78 3.20 -0.38 7.96
C THR A 78 1.75 -0.38 7.54
N CYS A 79 0.90 -0.98 8.38
CA CYS A 79 -0.50 -1.18 8.10
C CYS A 79 -1.34 -0.39 9.10
N PHE A 80 -2.25 0.44 8.60
CA PHE A 80 -3.12 1.27 9.41
C PHE A 80 -4.55 0.78 9.23
N LEU A 81 -5.23 0.49 10.34
CA LEU A 81 -6.63 0.05 10.36
C LEU A 81 -7.49 1.10 11.03
N ALA A 82 -8.75 1.18 10.63
CA ALA A 82 -9.73 2.00 11.34
C ALA A 82 -10.11 1.36 12.69
N ASP A 83 -10.04 0.02 12.78
CA ASP A 83 -10.43 -0.73 13.99
C ASP A 83 -9.61 -2.03 14.03
N MET A 84 -8.97 -2.33 15.17
CA MET A 84 -8.22 -3.58 15.34
C MET A 84 -9.13 -4.82 15.36
N ALA A 85 -10.44 -4.65 15.46
CA ALA A 85 -11.38 -5.77 15.28
C ALA A 85 -11.27 -6.38 13.87
N ASP A 86 -10.77 -5.62 12.88
CA ASP A 86 -10.57 -6.08 11.51
C ASP A 86 -9.23 -6.79 11.28
N PHE A 87 -8.42 -6.94 12.33
CA PHE A 87 -7.04 -7.44 12.20
C PHE A 87 -6.98 -8.84 11.58
N ALA A 88 -7.79 -9.77 12.05
CA ALA A 88 -7.77 -11.16 11.54
C ALA A 88 -8.22 -11.23 10.07
N ALA A 89 -9.27 -10.52 9.70
CA ALA A 89 -9.75 -10.49 8.31
C ALA A 89 -8.73 -9.80 7.39
N PHE A 90 -8.10 -8.72 7.86
CA PHE A 90 -7.03 -8.05 7.13
C PHE A 90 -5.85 -9.00 6.91
N ASN A 91 -5.41 -9.70 7.96
CA ASN A 91 -4.28 -10.63 7.88
C ASN A 91 -4.51 -11.74 6.86
N ALA A 92 -5.74 -12.23 6.72
CA ALA A 92 -6.06 -13.27 5.74
C ALA A 92 -5.80 -12.80 4.30
N VAL A 93 -6.08 -11.53 4.00
CA VAL A 93 -5.77 -10.93 2.69
C VAL A 93 -4.27 -10.65 2.57
N TYR A 94 -3.69 -10.00 3.58
CA TYR A 94 -2.28 -9.62 3.62
C TYR A 94 -1.36 -10.83 3.33
N ALA A 95 -1.62 -11.97 3.95
CA ALA A 95 -0.80 -13.17 3.82
C ALA A 95 -0.76 -13.74 2.39
N LYS A 96 -1.76 -13.45 1.58
CA LYS A 96 -1.77 -13.89 0.18
C LYS A 96 -0.76 -13.14 -0.69
N TYR A 97 -0.38 -11.93 -0.28
CA TYR A 97 0.50 -11.05 -1.04
C TYR A 97 1.91 -11.01 -0.47
N PHE A 98 2.03 -10.82 0.84
CA PHE A 98 3.33 -10.75 1.52
C PHE A 98 3.73 -12.13 2.04
N THR A 99 4.18 -12.99 1.14
CA THR A 99 4.45 -14.40 1.43
C THR A 99 5.78 -14.66 2.11
N THR A 100 6.67 -13.65 2.18
CA THR A 100 8.01 -13.79 2.77
C THR A 100 8.09 -13.25 4.20
N ASN A 101 6.95 -12.87 4.77
CA ASN A 101 6.88 -12.35 6.14
C ASN A 101 7.81 -11.17 6.41
N PRO A 102 7.65 -10.04 5.70
CA PRO A 102 8.48 -8.86 5.97
C PRO A 102 8.22 -8.31 7.38
N ALA A 103 9.15 -7.50 7.88
CA ALA A 103 8.92 -6.79 9.13
C ALA A 103 7.66 -5.93 9.01
N ARG A 104 6.88 -5.82 10.09
CA ARG A 104 5.60 -5.12 10.04
C ARG A 104 5.22 -4.45 11.36
N SER A 105 4.60 -3.29 11.25
CA SER A 105 3.78 -2.72 12.32
C SER A 105 2.35 -2.61 11.81
N CYS A 106 1.38 -2.98 12.64
CA CYS A 106 -0.04 -2.86 12.29
C CYS A 106 -0.77 -2.27 13.49
N VAL A 107 -1.40 -1.13 13.28
CA VAL A 107 -2.06 -0.36 14.35
C VAL A 107 -3.40 0.18 13.86
N ALA A 108 -4.31 0.43 14.80
CA ALA A 108 -5.49 1.22 14.50
C ALA A 108 -5.18 2.70 14.72
N VAL A 109 -5.72 3.55 13.87
CA VAL A 109 -5.58 5.00 13.96
C VAL A 109 -6.95 5.63 14.17
N LYS A 110 -6.96 6.89 14.58
CA LYS A 110 -8.21 7.58 14.86
C LYS A 110 -9.09 7.68 13.61
N THR A 111 -8.51 8.08 12.49
CA THR A 111 -9.21 8.19 11.20
C THR A 111 -8.22 7.98 10.06
N LEU A 112 -8.72 7.43 8.97
CA LEU A 112 -7.98 7.30 7.71
C LEU A 112 -8.58 8.23 6.65
N PRO A 113 -7.80 8.61 5.62
CA PRO A 113 -8.34 9.41 4.53
C PRO A 113 -9.60 8.79 3.95
N LYS A 114 -10.61 9.60 3.61
CA LYS A 114 -11.91 9.16 3.08
C LYS A 114 -12.63 8.14 3.97
N ASN A 115 -12.28 8.09 5.26
CA ASN A 115 -12.87 7.15 6.23
C ASN A 115 -12.78 5.69 5.78
N VAL A 116 -11.71 5.33 5.07
CA VAL A 116 -11.48 3.93 4.68
C VAL A 116 -11.14 3.08 5.90
N LEU A 117 -11.17 1.75 5.73
CA LEU A 117 -10.91 0.80 6.81
C LEU A 117 -9.43 0.42 6.91
N VAL A 118 -8.63 0.68 5.87
CA VAL A 118 -7.25 0.22 5.81
C VAL A 118 -6.40 1.11 4.89
N GLU A 119 -5.14 1.25 5.29
CA GLU A 119 -4.10 1.90 4.49
C GLU A 119 -2.79 1.15 4.73
N VAL A 120 -1.98 0.92 3.68
CA VAL A 120 -0.72 0.19 3.80
C VAL A 120 0.37 0.90 3.02
N GLU A 121 1.55 0.98 3.60
CA GLU A 121 2.76 1.44 2.92
C GLU A 121 3.85 0.37 2.99
N VAL A 122 4.78 0.39 2.04
CA VAL A 122 5.80 -0.66 1.87
C VAL A 122 7.16 -0.03 1.63
N ILE A 123 8.18 -0.65 2.23
CA ILE A 123 9.58 -0.45 1.85
C ILE A 123 10.04 -1.78 1.24
N ALA A 124 10.56 -1.74 0.01
CA ALA A 124 10.98 -2.93 -0.70
C ALA A 124 12.32 -2.71 -1.40
N SER A 125 13.05 -3.79 -1.64
CA SER A 125 14.26 -3.72 -2.47
C SER A 125 13.88 -3.76 -3.95
N LEU A 126 14.77 -3.30 -4.78
CA LEU A 126 14.65 -3.47 -6.23
C LEU A 126 15.17 -4.82 -6.69
#